data_17fa207b1387b097644dae5254e54fcf
#
_entry.id   17fa207b1387b097644dae5254e54fcf
#
_cell.length_a   1.000
_cell.length_b   1.000
_cell.length_c   1.000
_cell.angle_alpha   90.00
_cell.angle_beta   90.00
_cell.angle_gamma   90.00
#
_symmetry.space_group_name_H-M   'P 1'
#
loop_
_entity.id
_entity.type
_entity.pdbx_description
1 polymer ?
#
loop_
_entity_poly.entity_id
_entity_poly.type
_entity_poly.pdbx_seq_one_letter_code
_entity_poly.pdbx_strand_id
1 'polypeptide(L)'
;QVAAGTVEMFKRHEMLELIVVDGRARGIIARDLVTGEIQTHLADAVVLASGGYGNVFFLSTNAMGSNVTANWRAHRKGAYFGNPCYTQIHPTCIPVSGDHQSKLTLMSESLRNDGRIWVPKKREDCEKDPRTIPEADRDYYLERIYPAFGNLVPRDIASRQAKNMCDEGRGVGPMVGDFRRGVYLDFADAIKRLGQKAVEEKYGNLFDMYARITGENPY
;
A
#
# COMPACT_ATOMS: atom_id res chain seq x y z
N GLN A 1 -19.36 14.41 -14.62
CA GLN A 1 -18.58 15.39 -15.42
C GLN A 1 -18.40 14.88 -16.86
N VAL A 2 -17.90 13.67 -17.10
CA VAL A 2 -17.76 13.09 -18.44
C VAL A 2 -19.12 13.02 -19.16
N ALA A 3 -20.14 12.48 -18.49
CA ALA A 3 -21.49 12.41 -19.05
C ALA A 3 -22.12 13.80 -19.34
N ALA A 4 -21.69 14.84 -18.64
CA ALA A 4 -22.11 16.23 -18.87
C ALA A 4 -21.29 16.94 -19.97
N GLY A 5 -20.29 16.26 -20.54
CA GLY A 5 -19.44 16.84 -21.59
C GLY A 5 -18.43 17.90 -21.09
N THR A 6 -18.30 18.08 -19.78
CA THR A 6 -17.36 19.04 -19.18
C THR A 6 -15.96 18.48 -18.96
N VAL A 7 -15.79 17.17 -19.13
CA VAL A 7 -14.51 16.46 -19.04
C VAL A 7 -14.39 15.50 -20.22
N GLU A 8 -13.31 15.61 -20.96
CA GLU A 8 -12.88 14.64 -21.96
C GLU A 8 -11.83 13.71 -21.37
N MET A 9 -11.94 12.39 -21.64
CA MET A 9 -11.03 11.38 -21.11
C MET A 9 -10.24 10.71 -22.22
N PHE A 10 -8.94 10.85 -22.19
CA PHE A 10 -7.99 10.17 -23.06
C PHE A 10 -7.44 8.92 -22.33
N LYS A 11 -8.13 7.80 -22.49
CA LYS A 11 -7.73 6.51 -21.89
C LYS A 11 -6.57 5.90 -22.65
N ARG A 12 -5.70 5.15 -21.94
CA ARG A 12 -4.52 4.49 -22.53
C ARG A 12 -3.58 5.47 -23.23
N HIS A 13 -3.40 6.65 -22.65
CA HIS A 13 -2.42 7.63 -23.11
C HIS A 13 -1.28 7.75 -22.13
N GLU A 14 -0.08 7.88 -22.64
CA GLU A 14 1.13 8.14 -21.87
C GLU A 14 1.60 9.58 -22.12
N MET A 15 1.76 10.35 -21.05
CA MET A 15 2.40 11.66 -21.13
C MET A 15 3.86 11.51 -21.51
N LEU A 16 4.27 12.08 -22.63
CA LEU A 16 5.65 12.05 -23.11
C LEU A 16 6.45 13.29 -22.71
N GLU A 17 5.81 14.47 -22.70
CA GLU A 17 6.50 15.71 -22.40
C GLU A 17 5.54 16.77 -21.85
N LEU A 18 6.10 17.70 -21.03
CA LEU A 18 5.41 18.93 -20.64
C LEU A 18 5.75 20.04 -21.63
N ILE A 19 4.71 20.69 -22.17
CA ILE A 19 4.89 21.86 -23.02
C ILE A 19 5.06 23.08 -22.13
N VAL A 20 6.21 23.75 -22.26
CA VAL A 20 6.53 25.00 -21.55
C VAL A 20 6.79 26.08 -22.55
N VAL A 21 6.05 27.20 -22.46
CA VAL A 21 6.21 28.40 -23.27
C VAL A 21 6.35 29.60 -22.34
N ASP A 22 7.40 30.38 -22.48
CA ASP A 22 7.68 31.56 -21.64
C ASP A 22 7.65 31.26 -20.13
N GLY A 23 8.20 30.09 -19.74
CA GLY A 23 8.25 29.63 -18.36
C GLY A 23 6.93 29.15 -17.77
N ARG A 24 5.88 29.00 -18.58
CA ARG A 24 4.56 28.54 -18.16
C ARG A 24 4.21 27.20 -18.80
N ALA A 25 3.64 26.29 -18.01
CA ALA A 25 3.06 25.07 -18.52
C ALA A 25 1.84 25.39 -19.40
N ARG A 26 1.83 24.90 -20.65
CA ARG A 26 0.83 25.20 -21.66
C ARG A 26 0.20 23.96 -22.27
N GLY A 27 0.48 22.79 -21.73
CA GLY A 27 -0.08 21.55 -22.21
C GLY A 27 0.88 20.39 -22.05
N ILE A 28 0.53 19.29 -22.71
CA ILE A 28 1.34 18.07 -22.74
C ILE A 28 1.41 17.48 -24.15
N ILE A 29 2.46 16.73 -24.38
CA ILE A 29 2.54 15.79 -25.52
C ILE A 29 2.25 14.41 -24.94
N ALA A 30 1.31 13.70 -25.55
CA ALA A 30 0.92 12.37 -25.17
C ALA A 30 1.03 11.39 -26.34
N ARG A 31 1.17 10.11 -26.02
CA ARG A 31 1.12 9.02 -26.99
C ARG A 31 -0.09 8.16 -26.68
N ASP A 32 -0.92 7.93 -27.70
CA ASP A 32 -1.92 6.86 -27.66
C ASP A 32 -1.21 5.50 -27.65
N LEU A 33 -1.42 4.71 -26.60
CA LEU A 33 -0.79 3.40 -26.45
C LEU A 33 -1.43 2.29 -27.31
N VAL A 34 -2.55 2.58 -27.97
CA VAL A 34 -3.22 1.64 -28.86
C VAL A 34 -2.75 1.84 -30.30
N THR A 35 -2.72 3.10 -30.76
CA THR A 35 -2.37 3.45 -32.13
C THR A 35 -0.91 3.84 -32.32
N GLY A 36 -0.23 4.26 -31.26
CA GLY A 36 1.12 4.81 -31.28
C GLY A 36 1.17 6.28 -31.68
N GLU A 37 0.04 6.91 -31.97
CA GLU A 37 -0.05 8.30 -32.38
C GLU A 37 0.45 9.26 -31.32
N ILE A 38 1.19 10.29 -31.76
CA ILE A 38 1.66 11.38 -30.87
C ILE A 38 0.67 12.54 -31.01
N GLN A 39 0.14 12.97 -29.87
CA GLN A 39 -0.88 14.00 -29.79
C GLN A 39 -0.41 15.16 -28.90
N THR A 40 -0.84 16.36 -29.25
CA THR A 40 -0.59 17.59 -28.48
C THR A 40 -1.89 18.05 -27.85
N HIS A 41 -1.90 18.17 -26.53
CA HIS A 41 -3.02 18.69 -25.77
C HIS A 41 -2.61 20.02 -25.13
N LEU A 42 -3.18 21.12 -25.61
CA LEU A 42 -2.92 22.47 -25.12
C LEU A 42 -3.89 22.82 -24.00
N ALA A 43 -3.41 23.53 -22.97
CA ALA A 43 -4.20 23.99 -21.84
C ALA A 43 -3.56 25.19 -21.17
N ASP A 44 -4.37 25.98 -20.48
CA ASP A 44 -3.91 27.13 -19.67
C ASP A 44 -3.26 26.69 -18.35
N ALA A 45 -3.54 25.48 -17.90
CA ALA A 45 -2.93 24.87 -16.72
C ALA A 45 -2.78 23.36 -16.91
N VAL A 46 -1.75 22.78 -16.29
CA VAL A 46 -1.50 21.34 -16.27
C VAL A 46 -1.43 20.87 -14.83
N VAL A 47 -2.26 19.89 -14.48
CA VAL A 47 -2.29 19.27 -13.15
C VAL A 47 -1.70 17.86 -13.26
N LEU A 48 -0.60 17.58 -12.59
CA LEU A 48 -0.03 16.24 -12.46
C LEU A 48 -0.70 15.53 -11.28
N ALA A 49 -1.63 14.64 -11.59
CA ALA A 49 -2.34 13.82 -10.62
C ALA A 49 -2.05 12.32 -10.83
N SER A 50 -0.80 12.00 -11.16
CA SER A 50 -0.33 10.64 -11.52
C SER A 50 -0.24 9.68 -10.35
N GLY A 51 -0.63 10.08 -9.14
CA GLY A 51 -0.53 9.29 -7.92
C GLY A 51 0.90 9.19 -7.40
N GLY A 52 1.13 8.21 -6.56
CA GLY A 52 2.45 7.94 -6.00
C GLY A 52 3.42 7.31 -7.00
N TYR A 53 4.66 7.22 -6.61
CA TYR A 53 5.74 6.59 -7.40
C TYR A 53 6.38 5.39 -6.66
N GLY A 54 5.55 4.65 -5.93
CA GLY A 54 6.00 3.51 -5.13
C GLY A 54 6.78 2.45 -5.90
N ASN A 55 6.51 2.29 -7.21
CA ASN A 55 7.21 1.32 -8.05
C ASN A 55 8.68 1.69 -8.38
N VAL A 56 9.18 2.83 -7.89
CA VAL A 56 10.62 3.13 -7.83
C VAL A 56 11.30 2.30 -6.74
N PHE A 57 10.54 1.82 -5.76
CA PHE A 57 11.04 1.03 -4.63
C PHE A 57 10.68 -0.44 -4.78
N PHE A 58 11.46 -1.30 -4.15
CA PHE A 58 11.19 -2.72 -4.10
C PHE A 58 9.91 -3.03 -3.30
N LEU A 59 9.06 -3.91 -3.82
CA LEU A 59 7.80 -4.34 -3.22
C LEU A 59 6.84 -3.18 -2.87
N SER A 60 6.50 -2.40 -3.88
CA SER A 60 5.50 -1.34 -3.77
C SER A 60 4.10 -1.89 -3.47
N THR A 61 3.30 -1.11 -2.73
CA THR A 61 1.85 -1.30 -2.58
C THR A 61 1.03 -0.52 -3.61
N ASN A 62 1.68 0.33 -4.42
CA ASN A 62 1.01 1.10 -5.47
C ASN A 62 0.66 0.24 -6.70
N ALA A 63 -0.30 0.71 -7.50
CA ALA A 63 -0.58 0.12 -8.81
C ALA A 63 0.66 0.17 -9.72
N MET A 64 0.78 -0.77 -10.65
CA MET A 64 1.97 -0.90 -11.52
C MET A 64 2.26 0.36 -12.34
N GLY A 65 1.24 1.14 -12.69
CA GLY A 65 1.40 2.43 -13.38
C GLY A 65 1.88 3.58 -12.49
N SER A 66 1.97 3.38 -11.16
CA SER A 66 2.44 4.40 -10.21
C SER A 66 3.96 4.48 -10.24
N ASN A 67 4.49 5.13 -11.26
CA ASN A 67 5.91 5.39 -11.46
C ASN A 67 6.18 6.90 -11.55
N VAL A 68 7.44 7.29 -11.53
CA VAL A 68 7.85 8.69 -11.49
C VAL A 68 7.91 9.36 -12.87
N THR A 69 7.55 8.66 -13.96
CA THR A 69 7.85 9.10 -15.33
C THR A 69 7.29 10.49 -15.66
N ALA A 70 6.01 10.75 -15.41
CA ALA A 70 5.40 12.06 -15.69
C ALA A 70 6.01 13.17 -14.81
N ASN A 71 6.20 12.88 -13.53
CA ASN A 71 6.80 13.83 -12.57
C ASN A 71 8.26 14.15 -12.95
N TRP A 72 9.02 13.15 -13.37
CA TRP A 72 10.39 13.31 -13.82
C TRP A 72 10.47 14.19 -15.08
N ARG A 73 9.58 13.97 -16.05
CA ARG A 73 9.51 14.79 -17.28
C ARG A 73 9.17 16.25 -16.95
N ALA A 74 8.24 16.50 -16.03
CA ALA A 74 7.95 17.84 -15.56
C ALA A 74 9.12 18.48 -14.80
N HIS A 75 9.79 17.70 -13.95
CA HIS A 75 10.97 18.15 -13.21
C HIS A 75 12.10 18.60 -14.15
N ARG A 76 12.37 17.84 -15.20
CA ARG A 76 13.35 18.22 -16.23
C ARG A 76 13.01 19.54 -16.94
N LYS A 77 11.75 19.97 -16.91
CA LYS A 77 11.28 21.25 -17.44
C LYS A 77 11.22 22.36 -16.39
N GLY A 78 11.74 22.13 -15.20
CA GLY A 78 11.86 23.11 -14.13
C GLY A 78 10.86 23.00 -12.99
N ALA A 79 9.97 22.02 -13.00
CA ALA A 79 9.08 21.77 -11.85
C ALA A 79 9.87 21.29 -10.63
N TYR A 80 9.55 21.79 -9.45
CA TYR A 80 10.18 21.37 -8.20
C TYR A 80 9.57 20.07 -7.67
N PHE A 81 10.40 19.22 -7.05
CA PHE A 81 9.96 18.14 -6.19
C PHE A 81 9.92 18.61 -4.74
N GLY A 82 8.77 18.44 -4.09
CA GLY A 82 8.64 18.67 -2.65
C GLY A 82 8.92 17.39 -1.88
N ASN A 83 9.90 17.43 -0.99
CA ASN A 83 10.21 16.34 -0.04
C ASN A 83 10.26 14.91 -0.65
N PRO A 84 11.04 14.66 -1.69
CA PRO A 84 11.02 13.36 -2.40
C PRO A 84 11.51 12.19 -1.55
N CYS A 85 12.17 12.43 -0.43
CA CYS A 85 12.65 11.42 0.51
C CYS A 85 11.58 10.94 1.50
N TYR A 86 10.46 11.64 1.64
CA TYR A 86 9.37 11.22 2.51
C TYR A 86 8.48 10.23 1.79
N THR A 87 8.72 8.95 2.04
CA THR A 87 7.93 7.85 1.50
C THR A 87 7.17 7.16 2.62
N GLN A 88 6.01 6.61 2.28
CA GLN A 88 5.19 5.82 3.20
C GLN A 88 4.82 4.51 2.53
N ILE A 89 5.00 3.40 3.26
CA ILE A 89 4.48 2.09 2.88
C ILE A 89 3.12 1.92 3.55
N HIS A 90 2.14 1.38 2.83
CA HIS A 90 0.83 1.07 3.41
C HIS A 90 0.99 -0.08 4.41
N PRO A 91 0.64 0.10 5.70
CA PRO A 91 0.93 -0.88 6.74
C PRO A 91 0.02 -2.11 6.69
N THR A 92 -1.13 -2.02 6.00
CA THR A 92 -2.10 -3.11 5.89
C THR A 92 -2.05 -3.67 4.47
N CYS A 93 -1.19 -4.63 4.25
CA CYS A 93 -1.02 -5.31 2.96
C CYS A 93 -0.69 -6.78 3.17
N ILE A 94 -1.02 -7.61 2.18
CA ILE A 94 -0.64 -9.02 2.15
C ILE A 94 0.82 -9.10 1.68
N PRO A 95 1.70 -9.80 2.42
CA PRO A 95 3.09 -10.03 1.98
C PRO A 95 3.13 -10.82 0.67
N VAL A 96 4.29 -10.84 0.03
CA VAL A 96 4.52 -11.69 -1.15
C VAL A 96 4.40 -13.15 -0.73
N SER A 97 3.51 -13.90 -1.39
CA SER A 97 3.21 -15.29 -1.09
C SER A 97 3.41 -16.25 -2.29
N GLY A 98 4.09 -15.81 -3.35
CA GLY A 98 4.38 -16.65 -4.51
C GLY A 98 5.19 -15.92 -5.57
N ASP A 99 5.76 -16.68 -6.50
CA ASP A 99 6.70 -16.18 -7.53
C ASP A 99 6.05 -15.22 -8.54
N HIS A 100 4.73 -15.26 -8.65
CA HIS A 100 3.97 -14.42 -9.59
C HIS A 100 3.50 -13.08 -9.01
N GLN A 101 3.71 -12.87 -7.72
CA GLN A 101 3.31 -11.62 -7.05
C GLN A 101 4.40 -10.56 -7.18
N SER A 102 4.22 -9.62 -8.10
CA SER A 102 5.20 -8.58 -8.41
C SER A 102 5.15 -7.36 -7.47
N LYS A 103 4.14 -7.29 -6.59
CA LYS A 103 3.94 -6.20 -5.62
C LYS A 103 3.19 -6.69 -4.40
N LEU A 104 3.22 -5.91 -3.31
CA LEU A 104 2.37 -6.17 -2.15
C LEU A 104 0.90 -5.87 -2.49
N THR A 105 -0.01 -6.72 -2.04
CA THR A 105 -1.45 -6.50 -2.23
C THR A 105 -2.00 -5.67 -1.08
N LEU A 106 -2.53 -4.50 -1.43
CA LEU A 106 -3.13 -3.58 -0.48
C LEU A 106 -4.42 -4.15 0.10
N MET A 107 -4.55 -4.08 1.42
CA MET A 107 -5.77 -4.38 2.16
C MET A 107 -6.39 -3.11 2.72
N SER A 108 -7.68 -3.13 3.03
CA SER A 108 -8.34 -1.99 3.66
C SER A 108 -7.79 -1.73 5.06
N GLU A 109 -7.50 -0.48 5.38
CA GLU A 109 -7.13 -0.09 6.74
C GLU A 109 -8.25 -0.24 7.76
N SER A 110 -9.50 -0.34 7.31
CA SER A 110 -10.63 -0.62 8.18
C SER A 110 -10.51 -1.93 8.96
N LEU A 111 -9.67 -2.85 8.48
CA LEU A 111 -9.30 -4.07 9.22
C LEU A 111 -8.72 -3.76 10.60
N ARG A 112 -7.99 -2.65 10.76
CA ARG A 112 -7.41 -2.23 12.04
C ARG A 112 -8.44 -1.71 13.05
N ASN A 113 -9.69 -1.47 12.63
CA ASN A 113 -10.75 -1.05 13.55
C ASN A 113 -11.16 -2.15 14.52
N ASP A 114 -11.09 -3.41 14.08
CA ASP A 114 -11.48 -4.57 14.86
C ASP A 114 -10.33 -5.58 15.02
N GLY A 115 -9.34 -5.56 14.14
CA GLY A 115 -8.15 -6.40 14.22
C GLY A 115 -7.08 -5.80 15.13
N ARG A 116 -6.39 -6.67 15.89
CA ARG A 116 -5.25 -6.30 16.74
C ARG A 116 -3.94 -6.69 16.08
N ILE A 117 -2.97 -5.78 16.07
CA ILE A 117 -1.66 -6.00 15.48
C ILE A 117 -0.66 -6.46 16.53
N TRP A 118 0.04 -7.56 16.26
CA TRP A 118 1.05 -8.09 17.16
C TRP A 118 2.17 -8.84 16.44
N VAL A 119 3.25 -9.08 17.18
CA VAL A 119 4.33 -9.99 16.84
C VAL A 119 4.66 -10.86 18.05
N PRO A 120 5.31 -12.03 17.88
CA PRO A 120 5.82 -12.79 19.03
C PRO A 120 6.82 -11.95 19.85
N LYS A 121 6.83 -12.14 21.15
CA LYS A 121 7.83 -11.51 22.03
C LYS A 121 9.24 -12.06 21.77
N LYS A 122 9.34 -13.33 21.42
CA LYS A 122 10.60 -14.03 21.17
C LYS A 122 10.77 -14.32 19.67
N ARG A 123 12.00 -14.19 19.17
CA ARG A 123 12.34 -14.47 17.76
C ARG A 123 12.08 -15.92 17.37
N GLU A 124 12.36 -16.86 18.26
CA GLU A 124 12.16 -18.30 18.06
C GLU A 124 10.70 -18.70 17.85
N ASP A 125 9.76 -17.83 18.25
CA ASP A 125 8.34 -18.07 18.08
C ASP A 125 7.79 -17.56 16.73
N CYS A 126 8.59 -16.82 15.95
CA CYS A 126 8.16 -16.24 14.68
C CYS A 126 7.91 -17.28 13.57
N GLU A 127 8.35 -18.52 13.76
CA GLU A 127 8.12 -19.63 12.84
C GLU A 127 6.96 -20.55 13.27
N LYS A 128 6.45 -20.34 14.49
CA LYS A 128 5.35 -21.15 15.02
C LYS A 128 4.00 -20.74 14.42
N ASP A 129 3.07 -21.68 14.41
CA ASP A 129 1.66 -21.36 14.13
C ASP A 129 1.17 -20.31 15.15
N PRO A 130 0.69 -19.12 14.71
CA PRO A 130 0.27 -18.06 15.60
C PRO A 130 -0.82 -18.48 16.60
N ARG A 131 -1.65 -19.45 16.22
CA ARG A 131 -2.71 -20.00 17.09
C ARG A 131 -2.16 -20.73 18.31
N THR A 132 -0.92 -21.22 18.23
CA THR A 132 -0.25 -21.93 19.34
C THR A 132 0.49 -20.99 20.30
N ILE A 133 0.67 -19.72 19.93
CA ILE A 133 1.38 -18.74 20.75
C ILE A 133 0.43 -18.18 21.82
N PRO A 134 0.73 -18.39 23.12
CA PRO A 134 -0.10 -17.87 24.20
C PRO A 134 -0.22 -16.34 24.14
N GLU A 135 -1.35 -15.80 24.63
CA GLU A 135 -1.58 -14.35 24.70
C GLU A 135 -0.43 -13.62 25.47
N ALA A 136 0.09 -14.24 26.52
CA ALA A 136 1.19 -13.71 27.32
C ALA A 136 2.50 -13.56 26.54
N ASP A 137 2.70 -14.31 25.44
CA ASP A 137 3.88 -14.28 24.59
C ASP A 137 3.70 -13.44 23.32
N ARG A 138 2.54 -12.77 23.18
CA ARG A 138 2.24 -11.83 22.11
C ARG A 138 2.61 -10.40 22.51
N ASP A 139 3.24 -9.66 21.64
CA ASP A 139 3.53 -8.23 21.82
C ASP A 139 2.61 -7.40 20.92
N TYR A 140 1.56 -6.85 21.50
CA TYR A 140 0.68 -5.86 20.85
C TYR A 140 1.37 -4.49 20.87
N TYR A 141 2.45 -4.38 20.12
CA TYR A 141 3.43 -3.30 20.22
C TYR A 141 2.82 -1.90 19.97
N LEU A 142 1.80 -1.75 19.10
CA LEU A 142 1.13 -0.45 18.92
C LEU A 142 0.34 -0.04 20.16
N GLU A 143 -0.37 -0.97 20.79
CA GLU A 143 -1.12 -0.72 22.02
C GLU A 143 -0.17 -0.39 23.18
N ARG A 144 0.97 -1.07 23.25
CA ARG A 144 1.99 -0.85 24.28
C ARG A 144 2.70 0.51 24.13
N ILE A 145 3.07 0.89 22.90
CA ILE A 145 3.84 2.12 22.63
C ILE A 145 2.93 3.34 22.58
N TYR A 146 1.72 3.18 22.05
CA TYR A 146 0.75 4.26 21.83
C TYR A 146 -0.62 3.94 22.48
N PRO A 147 -0.71 3.84 23.79
CA PRO A 147 -1.93 3.36 24.47
C PRO A 147 -3.18 4.21 24.21
N ALA A 148 -3.02 5.48 23.85
CA ALA A 148 -4.15 6.36 23.51
C ALA A 148 -4.79 6.06 22.14
N PHE A 149 -4.05 5.46 21.21
CA PHE A 149 -4.51 5.21 19.85
C PHE A 149 -4.54 3.71 19.49
N GLY A 150 -3.67 2.91 20.14
CA GLY A 150 -3.55 1.48 19.87
C GLY A 150 -3.33 1.19 18.41
N ASN A 151 -4.15 0.28 17.85
CA ASN A 151 -4.07 -0.12 16.45
C ASN A 151 -4.51 0.97 15.45
N LEU A 152 -5.09 2.09 15.94
CA LEU A 152 -5.58 3.19 15.12
C LEU A 152 -4.58 4.35 14.99
N VAL A 153 -3.33 4.15 15.37
CA VAL A 153 -2.27 5.14 15.09
C VAL A 153 -2.20 5.47 13.59
N PRO A 154 -1.73 6.68 13.23
CA PRO A 154 -1.52 7.08 11.84
C PRO A 154 -0.69 6.07 11.04
N ARG A 155 -0.90 6.00 9.74
CA ARG A 155 -0.28 5.03 8.82
C ARG A 155 1.24 5.02 8.90
N ASP A 156 1.84 6.21 8.92
CA ASP A 156 3.29 6.36 8.96
C ASP A 156 3.88 5.81 10.26
N ILE A 157 3.18 5.97 11.37
CA ILE A 157 3.56 5.39 12.66
C ILE A 157 3.42 3.87 12.61
N ALA A 158 2.27 3.36 12.16
CA ALA A 158 2.03 1.93 12.07
C ALA A 158 3.07 1.23 11.17
N SER A 159 3.38 1.81 10.00
CA SER A 159 4.35 1.23 9.07
C SER A 159 5.78 1.24 9.61
N ARG A 160 6.20 2.34 10.27
CA ARG A 160 7.52 2.41 10.91
C ARG A 160 7.67 1.41 12.05
N GLN A 161 6.65 1.27 12.88
CA GLN A 161 6.70 0.31 13.98
C GLN A 161 6.69 -1.14 13.49
N ALA A 162 5.89 -1.47 12.45
CA ALA A 162 5.94 -2.78 11.83
C ALA A 162 7.34 -3.08 11.27
N LYS A 163 7.96 -2.11 10.58
CA LYS A 163 9.35 -2.24 10.12
C LYS A 163 10.32 -2.48 11.28
N ASN A 164 10.21 -1.72 12.37
CA ASN A 164 11.08 -1.89 13.55
C ASN A 164 10.98 -3.31 14.12
N MET A 165 9.77 -3.87 14.24
CA MET A 165 9.57 -5.25 14.69
C MET A 165 10.25 -6.27 13.76
N CYS A 166 10.15 -6.06 12.44
CA CYS A 166 10.83 -6.90 11.47
C CYS A 166 12.36 -6.77 11.56
N ASP A 167 12.88 -5.56 11.71
CA ASP A 167 14.33 -5.30 11.84
C ASP A 167 14.90 -5.87 13.15
N GLU A 168 14.10 -5.94 14.22
CA GLU A 168 14.43 -6.64 15.45
C GLU A 168 14.46 -8.18 15.29
N GLY A 169 14.10 -8.71 14.12
CA GLY A 169 14.01 -10.14 13.84
C GLY A 169 12.74 -10.80 14.39
N ARG A 170 11.70 -10.01 14.71
CA ARG A 170 10.39 -10.49 15.17
C ARG A 170 9.31 -10.46 14.08
N GLY A 171 9.73 -10.25 12.83
CA GLY A 171 8.84 -10.37 11.69
C GLY A 171 8.30 -11.78 11.51
N VAL A 172 7.12 -11.89 10.91
CA VAL A 172 6.41 -13.16 10.65
C VAL A 172 6.04 -13.29 9.17
N GLY A 173 5.44 -14.40 8.79
CA GLY A 173 5.03 -14.66 7.41
C GLY A 173 6.18 -15.15 6.54
N PRO A 174 6.03 -15.11 5.21
CA PRO A 174 7.02 -15.66 4.28
C PRO A 174 8.34 -14.88 4.32
N MET A 175 9.42 -15.59 4.01
CA MET A 175 10.74 -14.98 3.86
C MET A 175 10.80 -14.10 2.62
N VAL A 176 11.41 -12.92 2.75
CA VAL A 176 11.76 -12.03 1.65
C VAL A 176 13.24 -11.71 1.78
N GLY A 177 14.07 -12.39 1.01
CA GLY A 177 15.52 -12.45 1.27
C GLY A 177 15.79 -13.15 2.61
N ASP A 178 16.60 -12.52 3.45
CA ASP A 178 17.01 -13.08 4.75
C ASP A 178 16.05 -12.71 5.92
N PHE A 179 14.92 -12.06 5.61
CA PHE A 179 14.04 -11.51 6.64
C PHE A 179 12.57 -11.86 6.42
N ARG A 180 11.85 -12.03 7.52
CA ARG A 180 10.38 -12.03 7.51
C ARG A 180 9.88 -10.59 7.62
N ARG A 181 8.95 -10.20 6.75
CA ARG A 181 8.54 -8.79 6.57
C ARG A 181 7.08 -8.52 6.94
N GLY A 182 6.46 -9.43 7.68
CA GLY A 182 5.07 -9.31 8.11
C GLY A 182 4.91 -9.10 9.61
N VAL A 183 3.71 -8.73 9.99
CA VAL A 183 3.19 -8.73 11.36
C VAL A 183 1.80 -9.37 11.34
N TYR A 184 1.36 -9.93 12.45
CA TYR A 184 0.01 -10.50 12.53
C TYR A 184 -1.03 -9.40 12.71
N LEU A 185 -2.18 -9.61 12.05
CA LEU A 185 -3.42 -8.86 12.26
C LEU A 185 -4.48 -9.88 12.68
N ASP A 186 -4.87 -9.84 13.94
CA ASP A 186 -5.63 -10.88 14.64
C ASP A 186 -7.06 -10.41 14.91
N PHE A 187 -8.03 -11.21 14.51
CA PHE A 187 -9.46 -10.96 14.69
C PHE A 187 -10.10 -11.80 15.80
N ALA A 188 -9.34 -12.59 16.56
CA ALA A 188 -9.88 -13.47 17.59
C ALA A 188 -10.76 -12.72 18.61
N ASP A 189 -10.30 -11.56 19.09
CA ASP A 189 -11.07 -10.73 20.02
C ASP A 189 -12.34 -10.16 19.37
N ALA A 190 -12.26 -9.74 18.11
CA ALA A 190 -13.43 -9.25 17.36
C ALA A 190 -14.47 -10.35 17.16
N ILE A 191 -14.04 -11.56 16.79
CA ILE A 191 -14.90 -12.72 16.63
C ILE A 191 -15.55 -13.09 17.96
N LYS A 192 -14.81 -13.08 19.06
CA LYS A 192 -15.33 -13.34 20.40
C LYS A 192 -16.38 -12.31 20.83
N ARG A 193 -16.16 -11.04 20.52
CA ARG A 193 -17.02 -9.92 20.91
C ARG A 193 -18.25 -9.75 20.04
N LEU A 194 -18.11 -9.88 18.72
CA LEU A 194 -19.16 -9.57 17.75
C LEU A 194 -19.82 -10.82 17.17
N GLY A 195 -19.18 -11.98 17.27
CA GLY A 195 -19.53 -13.20 16.58
C GLY A 195 -18.92 -13.28 15.19
N GLN A 196 -18.60 -14.49 14.74
CA GLN A 196 -17.97 -14.74 13.44
C GLN A 196 -18.80 -14.18 12.28
N LYS A 197 -20.11 -14.38 12.29
CA LYS A 197 -21.01 -13.91 11.22
C LYS A 197 -20.94 -12.40 11.01
N ALA A 198 -20.90 -11.60 12.09
CA ALA A 198 -20.78 -10.14 11.98
C ALA A 198 -19.42 -9.70 11.42
N VAL A 199 -18.35 -10.41 11.75
CA VAL A 199 -17.02 -10.19 11.19
C VAL A 199 -16.99 -10.56 9.70
N GLU A 200 -17.60 -11.65 9.31
CA GLU A 200 -17.76 -12.08 7.90
C GLU A 200 -18.58 -11.08 7.08
N GLU A 201 -19.69 -10.59 7.60
CA GLU A 201 -20.50 -9.56 6.93
C GLU A 201 -19.71 -8.27 6.69
N LYS A 202 -18.79 -7.92 7.60
CA LYS A 202 -18.01 -6.68 7.52
C LYS A 202 -16.74 -6.83 6.69
N TYR A 203 -16.04 -7.95 6.77
CA TYR A 203 -14.69 -8.15 6.23
C TYR A 203 -14.52 -9.38 5.35
N GLY A 204 -15.55 -10.20 5.14
CA GLY A 204 -15.44 -11.50 4.48
C GLY A 204 -14.84 -11.44 3.09
N ASN A 205 -15.17 -10.40 2.30
CA ASN A 205 -14.56 -10.19 0.99
C ASN A 205 -13.03 -9.95 1.05
N LEU A 206 -12.54 -9.35 2.12
CA LEU A 206 -11.10 -9.12 2.34
C LEU A 206 -10.43 -10.41 2.81
N PHE A 207 -11.11 -11.19 3.65
CA PHE A 207 -10.64 -12.49 4.10
C PHE A 207 -10.58 -13.50 2.94
N ASP A 208 -11.61 -13.54 2.09
CA ASP A 208 -11.59 -14.32 0.85
C ASP A 208 -10.43 -13.95 -0.08
N MET A 209 -10.16 -12.66 -0.22
CA MET A 209 -9.03 -12.19 -1.00
C MET A 209 -7.70 -12.67 -0.39
N TYR A 210 -7.55 -12.58 0.93
CA TYR A 210 -6.37 -13.09 1.65
C TYR A 210 -6.20 -14.59 1.40
N ALA A 211 -7.25 -15.38 1.63
CA ALA A 211 -7.21 -16.83 1.46
C ALA A 211 -6.83 -17.24 0.01
N ARG A 212 -7.36 -16.53 -0.99
CA ARG A 212 -7.03 -16.83 -2.40
C ARG A 212 -5.58 -16.49 -2.76
N ILE A 213 -4.99 -15.48 -2.13
CA ILE A 213 -3.61 -15.06 -2.41
C ILE A 213 -2.62 -15.94 -1.65
N THR A 214 -2.89 -16.22 -0.38
CA THR A 214 -1.94 -16.92 0.49
C THR A 214 -2.14 -18.43 0.55
N GLY A 215 -3.34 -18.90 0.26
CA GLY A 215 -3.75 -20.30 0.49
C GLY A 215 -4.06 -20.61 1.96
N GLU A 216 -4.01 -19.63 2.86
CA GLU A 216 -4.24 -19.79 4.29
C GLU A 216 -5.70 -19.49 4.67
N ASN A 217 -6.21 -20.18 5.68
CA ASN A 217 -7.53 -19.87 6.24
C ASN A 217 -7.41 -18.67 7.20
N PRO A 218 -8.13 -17.56 6.94
CA PRO A 218 -8.08 -16.36 7.78
C PRO A 218 -8.91 -16.43 9.07
N TYR A 219 -9.66 -17.53 9.32
CA TYR A 219 -10.47 -17.74 10.50
C TYR A 219 -9.88 -18.72 11.50
#